data_01ffcdcb49597d2c06acbb64ce673873
#
_entry.id   01ffcdcb49597d2c06acbb64ce673873
#
_cell.length_a   1.000
_cell.length_b   1.000
_cell.length_c   1.000
_cell.angle_alpha   90.00
_cell.angle_beta   90.00
_cell.angle_gamma   90.00
#
_symmetry.space_group_name_H-M   'P 1'
#
loop_
_entity.id
_entity.type
_entity.pdbx_description
1 polymer ?
#
loop_
_entity_poly.entity_id
_entity_poly.type
_entity_poly.pdbx_seq_one_letter_code
_entity_poly.pdbx_strand_id
1 'polypeptide(L)'
;SSTWIIVASGFVEPVFYLMAFGLGLGAVIGNVTGIVDGAGNPVSYTAYIAPALLATSAMNGAIYDSTWNVFFKMHFGKLYQGILATSMGTLDVALGEITWALMRGFAYAIGFTAVISGIGAVTGDPLIRSWTGIFAILAAVLIAFGFASFGMAITSYLKSFQQMNWINFFLMPMFLFSGTFYPLSVYPEWVQWAIHAMPLWQAIEMVRGLTLGIIDAALLGHVLYFVVMIVGGLWFTTRRLRSLFLR
;
A
#
# COMPACT_ATOMS: atom_id res chain seq x y z
N SER A 1 -24.49 -10.08 -2.99
CA SER A 1 -24.64 -8.86 -2.11
C SER A 1 -23.49 -8.66 -1.12
N SER A 2 -22.59 -9.63 -0.94
CA SER A 2 -21.45 -9.52 0.01
C SER A 2 -20.23 -8.75 -0.52
N THR A 3 -20.12 -8.56 -1.82
CA THR A 3 -18.96 -7.91 -2.45
C THR A 3 -18.79 -6.45 -2.00
N TRP A 4 -19.89 -5.72 -1.83
CA TRP A 4 -19.86 -4.33 -1.35
C TRP A 4 -19.35 -4.18 0.08
N ILE A 5 -19.63 -5.15 0.95
CA ILE A 5 -19.17 -5.14 2.34
C ILE A 5 -17.64 -5.30 2.39
N ILE A 6 -17.09 -6.17 1.54
CA ILE A 6 -15.65 -6.41 1.45
C ILE A 6 -14.93 -5.17 0.88
N VAL A 7 -15.52 -4.54 -0.13
CA VAL A 7 -15.00 -3.28 -0.69
C VAL A 7 -15.06 -2.17 0.36
N ALA A 8 -16.18 -2.05 1.07
CA ALA A 8 -16.35 -1.03 2.10
C ALA A 8 -15.35 -1.22 3.27
N SER A 9 -15.11 -2.44 3.74
CA SER A 9 -14.24 -2.68 4.90
C SER A 9 -12.79 -2.22 4.68
N GLY A 10 -12.20 -2.48 3.51
CA GLY A 10 -10.83 -2.06 3.20
C GLY A 10 -10.66 -0.54 3.04
N PHE A 11 -11.76 0.18 2.79
CA PHE A 11 -11.78 1.63 2.65
C PHE A 11 -12.09 2.33 3.99
N VAL A 12 -12.98 1.76 4.79
CA VAL A 12 -13.50 2.39 6.02
C VAL A 12 -12.42 2.48 7.10
N GLU A 13 -11.57 1.47 7.23
CA GLU A 13 -10.51 1.44 8.25
C GLU A 13 -9.54 2.63 8.15
N PRO A 14 -8.89 2.94 6.99
CA PRO A 14 -8.03 4.11 6.86
C PRO A 14 -8.77 5.44 7.08
N VAL A 15 -10.05 5.52 6.73
CA VAL A 15 -10.87 6.72 6.99
C VAL A 15 -11.06 6.91 8.49
N PHE A 16 -11.36 5.85 9.25
CA PHE A 16 -11.44 5.95 10.70
C PHE A 16 -10.10 6.33 11.34
N TYR A 17 -8.98 5.80 10.87
CA TYR A 17 -7.67 6.23 11.32
C TYR A 17 -7.43 7.72 11.03
N LEU A 18 -7.80 8.20 9.85
CA LEU A 18 -7.67 9.62 9.50
C LEU A 18 -8.54 10.51 10.40
N MET A 19 -9.77 10.08 10.68
CA MET A 19 -10.65 10.82 11.58
C MET A 19 -10.14 10.80 13.03
N ALA A 20 -9.79 9.63 13.55
CA ALA A 20 -9.36 9.49 14.93
C ALA A 20 -8.00 10.16 15.19
N PHE A 21 -7.01 9.86 14.38
CA PHE A 21 -5.66 10.39 14.56
C PHE A 21 -5.49 11.74 13.85
N GLY A 22 -5.96 11.89 12.61
CA GLY A 22 -5.81 13.13 11.86
C GLY A 22 -6.55 14.28 12.50
N LEU A 23 -7.85 14.14 12.69
CA LEU A 23 -8.66 15.21 13.29
C LEU A 23 -8.53 15.22 14.81
N GLY A 24 -8.58 14.05 15.47
CA GLY A 24 -8.53 13.96 16.93
C GLY A 24 -7.17 14.40 17.49
N LEU A 25 -6.08 13.71 17.17
CA LEU A 25 -4.74 14.09 17.60
C LEU A 25 -4.24 15.35 16.90
N GLY A 26 -4.64 15.57 15.65
CA GLY A 26 -4.27 16.78 14.91
C GLY A 26 -4.69 18.06 15.61
N ALA A 27 -5.86 18.07 16.25
CA ALA A 27 -6.30 19.22 17.06
C ALA A 27 -5.42 19.50 18.29
N VAL A 28 -4.73 18.49 18.82
CA VAL A 28 -3.84 18.61 19.98
C VAL A 28 -2.41 18.92 19.56
N ILE A 29 -1.92 18.25 18.50
CA ILE A 29 -0.53 18.35 18.04
C ILE A 29 -0.33 19.63 17.21
N GLY A 30 -1.33 20.02 16.40
CA GLY A 30 -1.20 21.14 15.47
C GLY A 30 -0.26 20.80 14.30
N ASN A 31 0.84 21.53 14.16
CA ASN A 31 1.83 21.31 13.12
C ASN A 31 2.93 20.36 13.55
N VAL A 32 3.41 19.55 12.60
CA VAL A 32 4.52 18.62 12.84
C VAL A 32 5.83 19.40 12.82
N THR A 33 6.59 19.33 13.92
CA THR A 33 7.86 20.04 14.07
C THR A 33 8.88 19.55 13.03
N GLY A 34 9.49 20.49 12.31
CA GLY A 34 10.55 20.21 11.35
C GLY A 34 10.07 19.69 9.99
N ILE A 35 8.76 19.60 9.74
CA ILE A 35 8.20 19.22 8.45
C ILE A 35 7.57 20.44 7.77
N VAL A 36 8.00 20.70 6.55
CA VAL A 36 7.46 21.77 5.69
C VAL A 36 7.05 21.19 4.34
N ASP A 37 6.08 21.85 3.69
CA ASP A 37 5.69 21.49 2.33
C ASP A 37 6.68 22.06 1.28
N GLY A 38 6.48 21.76 0.01
CA GLY A 38 7.32 22.26 -1.09
C GLY A 38 7.31 23.78 -1.27
N ALA A 39 6.38 24.50 -0.62
CA ALA A 39 6.32 25.95 -0.59
C ALA A 39 6.93 26.55 0.70
N GLY A 40 7.43 25.71 1.63
CA GLY A 40 8.04 26.13 2.89
C GLY A 40 7.04 26.36 4.03
N ASN A 41 5.76 26.01 3.86
CA ASN A 41 4.77 26.19 4.93
C ASN A 41 4.78 25.01 5.90
N PRO A 42 4.48 25.26 7.20
CA PRO A 42 4.36 24.20 8.20
C PRO A 42 3.26 23.19 7.80
N VAL A 43 3.52 21.92 8.02
CA VAL A 43 2.56 20.84 7.70
C VAL A 43 1.78 20.47 8.95
N SER A 44 0.44 20.49 8.86
CA SER A 44 -0.42 20.03 9.93
C SER A 44 -0.27 18.50 10.13
N TYR A 45 -0.51 18.02 11.35
CA TYR A 45 -0.45 16.60 11.64
C TYR A 45 -1.41 15.78 10.75
N THR A 46 -2.59 16.33 10.46
CA THR A 46 -3.56 15.70 9.55
C THR A 46 -3.01 15.56 8.13
N ALA A 47 -2.38 16.64 7.61
CA ALA A 47 -1.76 16.61 6.27
C ALA A 47 -0.52 15.69 6.21
N TYR A 48 0.14 15.47 7.35
CA TYR A 48 1.27 14.55 7.48
C TYR A 48 0.85 13.09 7.41
N ILE A 49 -0.24 12.69 8.11
CA ILE A 49 -0.67 11.28 8.15
C ILE A 49 -1.56 10.87 6.99
N ALA A 50 -2.28 11.80 6.35
CA ALA A 50 -3.19 11.47 5.27
C ALA A 50 -2.52 10.71 4.09
N PRO A 51 -1.35 11.14 3.58
CA PRO A 51 -0.61 10.39 2.56
C PRO A 51 -0.17 9.01 3.01
N ALA A 52 0.21 8.86 4.29
CA ALA A 52 0.62 7.59 4.87
C ALA A 52 -0.55 6.60 4.91
N LEU A 53 -1.73 7.07 5.26
CA LEU A 53 -2.94 6.24 5.26
C LEU A 53 -3.40 5.86 3.85
N LEU A 54 -3.20 6.74 2.85
CA LEU A 54 -3.42 6.40 1.44
C LEU A 54 -2.50 5.26 0.99
N ALA A 55 -1.21 5.36 1.28
CA ALA A 55 -0.23 4.33 0.96
C ALA A 55 -0.55 3.00 1.66
N THR A 56 -0.93 3.06 2.93
CA THR A 56 -1.33 1.89 3.73
C THR A 56 -2.60 1.23 3.20
N SER A 57 -3.58 2.02 2.77
CA SER A 57 -4.82 1.51 2.16
C SER A 57 -4.53 0.75 0.87
N ALA A 58 -3.65 1.30 0.01
CA ALA A 58 -3.20 0.65 -1.21
C ALA A 58 -2.48 -0.67 -0.92
N MET A 59 -1.59 -0.68 0.08
CA MET A 59 -0.89 -1.88 0.55
C MET A 59 -1.89 -2.95 1.06
N ASN A 60 -2.77 -2.59 1.99
CA ASN A 60 -3.70 -3.53 2.62
C ASN A 60 -4.63 -4.18 1.58
N GLY A 61 -5.19 -3.37 0.68
CA GLY A 61 -6.02 -3.89 -0.42
C GLY A 61 -5.27 -4.89 -1.30
N ALA A 62 -4.06 -4.53 -1.70
CA ALA A 62 -3.22 -5.37 -2.55
C ALA A 62 -2.80 -6.68 -1.87
N ILE A 63 -2.37 -6.62 -0.62
CA ILE A 63 -1.95 -7.79 0.15
C ILE A 63 -3.16 -8.71 0.40
N TYR A 64 -4.31 -8.17 0.80
CA TYR A 64 -5.49 -8.99 1.03
C TYR A 64 -5.85 -9.82 -0.21
N ASP A 65 -5.91 -9.19 -1.37
CA ASP A 65 -6.25 -9.89 -2.62
C ASP A 65 -5.18 -10.88 -3.06
N SER A 66 -3.92 -10.49 -2.99
CA SER A 66 -2.80 -11.33 -3.45
C SER A 66 -2.44 -12.46 -2.48
N THR A 67 -2.95 -12.42 -1.25
CA THR A 67 -2.71 -13.47 -0.25
C THR A 67 -3.95 -14.32 -0.02
N TRP A 68 -4.97 -13.80 0.66
CA TRP A 68 -6.16 -14.58 1.04
C TRP A 68 -6.90 -15.13 -0.17
N ASN A 69 -7.21 -14.29 -1.15
CA ASN A 69 -7.97 -14.68 -2.32
C ASN A 69 -7.19 -15.71 -3.18
N VAL A 70 -5.89 -15.45 -3.41
CA VAL A 70 -5.00 -16.35 -4.15
C VAL A 70 -4.83 -17.68 -3.42
N PHE A 71 -4.64 -17.66 -2.08
CA PHE A 71 -4.53 -18.89 -1.30
C PHE A 71 -5.77 -19.78 -1.42
N PHE A 72 -6.97 -19.21 -1.29
CA PHE A 72 -8.21 -19.94 -1.45
C PHE A 72 -8.37 -20.53 -2.85
N LYS A 73 -8.09 -19.75 -3.90
CA LYS A 73 -8.16 -20.21 -5.30
C LYS A 73 -7.16 -21.32 -5.60
N MET A 74 -5.97 -21.24 -5.00
CA MET A 74 -4.90 -22.22 -5.23
C MET A 74 -5.16 -23.56 -4.52
N HIS A 75 -5.58 -23.51 -3.24
CA HIS A 75 -5.67 -24.72 -2.41
C HIS A 75 -7.05 -25.36 -2.40
N PHE A 76 -8.13 -24.57 -2.39
CA PHE A 76 -9.49 -25.08 -2.26
C PHE A 76 -10.24 -25.06 -3.60
N GLY A 77 -10.12 -24.00 -4.38
CA GLY A 77 -10.84 -23.88 -5.64
C GLY A 77 -10.23 -24.69 -6.80
N LYS A 78 -8.98 -25.15 -6.68
CA LYS A 78 -8.20 -25.80 -7.76
C LYS A 78 -8.26 -25.05 -9.10
N LEU A 79 -8.57 -23.73 -9.03
CA LEU A 79 -8.87 -22.89 -10.19
C LEU A 79 -7.67 -22.82 -11.14
N TYR A 80 -6.47 -22.72 -10.58
CA TYR A 80 -5.24 -22.58 -11.38
C TYR A 80 -4.91 -23.86 -12.16
N GLN A 81 -5.29 -25.04 -11.63
CA GLN A 81 -5.15 -26.29 -12.40
C GLN A 81 -6.02 -26.28 -13.65
N GLY A 82 -7.27 -25.79 -13.54
CA GLY A 82 -8.16 -25.67 -14.68
C GLY A 82 -7.67 -24.65 -15.71
N ILE A 83 -7.19 -23.47 -15.26
CA ILE A 83 -6.68 -22.42 -16.15
C ILE A 83 -5.41 -22.90 -16.87
N LEU A 84 -4.47 -23.52 -16.16
CA LEU A 84 -3.21 -24.01 -16.73
C LEU A 84 -3.36 -25.27 -17.57
N ALA A 85 -4.54 -25.90 -17.60
CA ALA A 85 -4.89 -26.94 -18.57
C ALA A 85 -5.30 -26.36 -19.94
N THR A 86 -5.43 -25.05 -20.06
CA THR A 86 -5.66 -24.31 -21.31
C THR A 86 -4.34 -23.81 -21.91
N SER A 87 -4.40 -22.95 -22.92
CA SER A 87 -3.22 -22.29 -23.51
C SER A 87 -2.59 -21.19 -22.63
N MET A 88 -3.16 -20.90 -21.45
CA MET A 88 -2.67 -19.86 -20.55
C MET A 88 -1.45 -20.33 -19.74
N GLY A 89 -0.46 -19.44 -19.60
CA GLY A 89 0.75 -19.68 -18.83
C GLY A 89 0.65 -19.25 -17.35
N THR A 90 1.67 -19.61 -16.59
CA THR A 90 1.76 -19.20 -15.16
C THR A 90 1.90 -17.69 -14.97
N LEU A 91 2.48 -16.99 -15.94
CA LEU A 91 2.57 -15.52 -15.94
C LEU A 91 1.18 -14.89 -16.15
N ASP A 92 0.34 -15.48 -17.01
CA ASP A 92 -1.00 -14.97 -17.29
C ASP A 92 -1.88 -15.06 -16.04
N VAL A 93 -1.77 -16.19 -15.30
CA VAL A 93 -2.45 -16.35 -14.00
C VAL A 93 -1.99 -15.29 -13.00
N ALA A 94 -0.66 -15.06 -12.89
CA ALA A 94 -0.12 -14.08 -11.97
C ALA A 94 -0.57 -12.65 -12.32
N LEU A 95 -0.48 -12.27 -13.59
CA LEU A 95 -0.91 -10.95 -14.06
C LEU A 95 -2.42 -10.75 -13.92
N GLY A 96 -3.23 -11.77 -14.18
CA GLY A 96 -4.68 -11.71 -14.00
C GLY A 96 -5.09 -11.42 -12.56
N GLU A 97 -4.52 -12.13 -11.59
CA GLU A 97 -4.79 -11.90 -10.16
C GLU A 97 -4.29 -10.52 -9.69
N ILE A 98 -3.09 -10.14 -10.12
CA ILE A 98 -2.53 -8.84 -9.77
C ILE A 98 -3.35 -7.71 -10.40
N THR A 99 -3.76 -7.84 -11.66
CA THR A 99 -4.61 -6.83 -12.33
C THR A 99 -5.92 -6.61 -11.55
N TRP A 100 -6.53 -7.67 -11.05
CA TRP A 100 -7.71 -7.56 -10.20
C TRP A 100 -7.43 -6.79 -8.92
N ALA A 101 -6.31 -7.09 -8.24
CA ALA A 101 -5.87 -6.35 -7.05
C ALA A 101 -5.59 -4.87 -7.36
N LEU A 102 -5.01 -4.56 -8.53
CA LEU A 102 -4.77 -3.18 -8.97
C LEU A 102 -6.05 -2.40 -9.22
N MET A 103 -7.05 -3.00 -9.86
CA MET A 103 -8.36 -2.36 -10.07
C MET A 103 -9.01 -1.96 -8.75
N ARG A 104 -8.94 -2.82 -7.75
CA ARG A 104 -9.45 -2.54 -6.40
C ARG A 104 -8.62 -1.46 -5.71
N GLY A 105 -7.30 -1.58 -5.74
CA GLY A 105 -6.39 -0.58 -5.19
C GLY A 105 -6.59 0.81 -5.79
N PHE A 106 -6.81 0.87 -7.09
CA PHE A 106 -7.12 2.12 -7.81
C PHE A 106 -8.44 2.74 -7.33
N ALA A 107 -9.50 1.92 -7.20
CA ALA A 107 -10.78 2.40 -6.68
C ALA A 107 -10.65 2.93 -5.24
N TYR A 108 -9.88 2.25 -4.39
CA TYR A 108 -9.61 2.71 -3.03
C TYR A 108 -8.80 4.01 -3.01
N ALA A 109 -7.78 4.13 -3.86
CA ALA A 109 -6.98 5.34 -3.95
C ALA A 109 -7.82 6.56 -4.35
N ILE A 110 -8.70 6.42 -5.35
CA ILE A 110 -9.62 7.48 -5.76
C ILE A 110 -10.56 7.85 -4.60
N GLY A 111 -11.23 6.87 -3.99
CA GLY A 111 -12.16 7.08 -2.90
C GLY A 111 -11.49 7.76 -1.70
N PHE A 112 -10.30 7.30 -1.31
CA PHE A 112 -9.57 7.88 -0.19
C PHE A 112 -9.05 9.29 -0.50
N THR A 113 -8.57 9.54 -1.73
CA THR A 113 -8.19 10.87 -2.18
C THR A 113 -9.37 11.84 -2.15
N ALA A 114 -10.57 11.39 -2.54
CA ALA A 114 -11.78 12.19 -2.43
C ALA A 114 -12.12 12.53 -0.97
N VAL A 115 -11.99 11.57 -0.04
CA VAL A 115 -12.17 11.80 1.40
C VAL A 115 -11.16 12.81 1.95
N ILE A 116 -9.88 12.65 1.63
CA ILE A 116 -8.82 13.59 2.03
C ILE A 116 -9.14 15.02 1.54
N SER A 117 -9.52 15.14 0.27
CA SER A 117 -9.88 16.43 -0.32
C SER A 117 -11.12 17.03 0.33
N GLY A 118 -12.13 16.21 0.63
CA GLY A 118 -13.34 16.63 1.33
C GLY A 118 -13.06 17.12 2.75
N ILE A 119 -12.25 16.40 3.51
CA ILE A 119 -11.83 16.81 4.86
C ILE A 119 -11.06 18.14 4.78
N GLY A 120 -10.11 18.27 3.85
CA GLY A 120 -9.36 19.52 3.66
C GLY A 120 -10.27 20.71 3.34
N ALA A 121 -11.30 20.51 2.52
CA ALA A 121 -12.28 21.57 2.20
C ALA A 121 -13.12 21.98 3.41
N VAL A 122 -13.51 21.02 4.26
CA VAL A 122 -14.34 21.28 5.46
C VAL A 122 -13.52 21.91 6.58
N THR A 123 -12.27 21.46 6.78
CA THR A 123 -11.40 21.96 7.86
C THR A 123 -10.70 23.28 7.49
N GLY A 124 -10.69 23.65 6.22
CA GLY A 124 -9.92 24.81 5.73
C GLY A 124 -8.41 24.60 5.65
N ASP A 125 -7.94 23.39 5.95
CA ASP A 125 -6.53 22.98 5.84
C ASP A 125 -6.37 21.99 4.67
N PRO A 126 -5.81 22.38 3.53
CA PRO A 126 -5.66 21.50 2.39
C PRO A 126 -4.68 20.38 2.72
N LEU A 127 -5.18 19.12 2.75
CA LEU A 127 -4.35 17.96 3.03
C LEU A 127 -3.50 17.53 1.81
N ILE A 128 -3.92 17.92 0.61
CA ILE A 128 -3.14 17.83 -0.63
C ILE A 128 -2.71 19.26 -0.96
N ARG A 129 -1.44 19.55 -0.77
CA ARG A 129 -0.90 20.93 -0.84
C ARG A 129 -0.26 21.27 -2.18
N SER A 130 -0.15 20.29 -3.07
CA SER A 130 0.44 20.49 -4.41
C SER A 130 -0.43 19.84 -5.48
N TRP A 131 -0.39 20.43 -6.68
CA TRP A 131 -1.00 19.82 -7.87
C TRP A 131 -0.42 18.45 -8.21
N THR A 132 0.83 18.19 -7.80
CA THR A 132 1.49 16.88 -7.94
C THR A 132 0.80 15.78 -7.15
N GLY A 133 -0.07 16.12 -6.18
CA GLY A 133 -0.89 15.18 -5.43
C GLY A 133 -1.83 14.34 -6.31
N ILE A 134 -2.15 14.77 -7.53
CA ILE A 134 -2.91 13.93 -8.47
C ILE A 134 -2.14 12.65 -8.84
N PHE A 135 -0.80 12.72 -8.88
CA PHE A 135 0.06 11.57 -9.14
C PHE A 135 0.13 10.60 -7.95
N ALA A 136 -0.37 10.98 -6.77
CA ALA A 136 -0.48 10.08 -5.63
C ALA A 136 -1.40 8.87 -5.94
N ILE A 137 -2.39 9.04 -6.83
CA ILE A 137 -3.24 7.93 -7.28
C ILE A 137 -2.41 6.94 -8.11
N LEU A 138 -1.55 7.41 -9.00
CA LEU A 138 -0.66 6.54 -9.77
C LEU A 138 0.38 5.87 -8.88
N ALA A 139 0.91 6.61 -7.90
CA ALA A 139 1.79 6.06 -6.88
C ALA A 139 1.10 4.95 -6.08
N ALA A 140 -0.16 5.13 -5.67
CA ALA A 140 -0.94 4.12 -4.98
C ALA A 140 -1.14 2.85 -5.84
N VAL A 141 -1.32 2.99 -7.15
CA VAL A 141 -1.38 1.84 -8.07
C VAL A 141 -0.03 1.12 -8.14
N LEU A 142 1.07 1.86 -8.21
CA LEU A 142 2.42 1.29 -8.21
C LEU A 142 2.71 0.54 -6.91
N ILE A 143 2.33 1.12 -5.76
CA ILE A 143 2.41 0.51 -4.44
C ILE A 143 1.59 -0.78 -4.41
N ALA A 144 0.34 -0.74 -4.85
CA ALA A 144 -0.53 -1.91 -4.91
C ALA A 144 0.09 -3.01 -5.80
N PHE A 145 0.71 -2.66 -6.93
CA PHE A 145 1.38 -3.61 -7.80
C PHE A 145 2.57 -4.29 -7.08
N GLY A 146 3.42 -3.51 -6.43
CA GLY A 146 4.55 -4.05 -5.66
C GLY A 146 4.09 -5.03 -4.59
N PHE A 147 3.15 -4.60 -3.76
CA PHE A 147 2.64 -5.44 -2.66
C PHE A 147 1.83 -6.64 -3.15
N ALA A 148 1.05 -6.52 -4.23
CA ALA A 148 0.34 -7.64 -4.82
C ALA A 148 1.31 -8.68 -5.38
N SER A 149 2.34 -8.26 -6.13
CA SER A 149 3.36 -9.15 -6.69
C SER A 149 4.13 -9.90 -5.61
N PHE A 150 4.53 -9.19 -4.56
CA PHE A 150 5.23 -9.75 -3.41
C PHE A 150 4.33 -10.66 -2.56
N GLY A 151 3.10 -10.21 -2.29
CA GLY A 151 2.10 -10.99 -1.56
C GLY A 151 1.79 -12.32 -2.25
N MET A 152 1.59 -12.30 -3.56
CA MET A 152 1.36 -13.51 -4.35
C MET A 152 2.58 -14.44 -4.35
N ALA A 153 3.80 -13.88 -4.42
CA ALA A 153 5.02 -14.66 -4.30
C ALA A 153 5.09 -15.39 -2.97
N ILE A 154 4.88 -14.71 -1.84
CA ILE A 154 4.86 -15.33 -0.51
C ILE A 154 3.76 -16.40 -0.44
N THR A 155 2.54 -16.08 -0.88
CA THR A 155 1.38 -16.99 -0.82
C THR A 155 1.63 -18.29 -1.57
N SER A 156 2.36 -18.25 -2.67
CA SER A 156 2.72 -19.44 -3.44
C SER A 156 3.58 -20.45 -2.67
N TYR A 157 4.24 -20.04 -1.59
CA TYR A 157 5.03 -20.90 -0.71
C TYR A 157 4.27 -21.36 0.54
N LEU A 158 3.15 -20.73 0.89
CA LEU A 158 2.35 -21.09 2.06
C LEU A 158 1.60 -22.41 1.80
N LYS A 159 1.58 -23.28 2.79
CA LYS A 159 0.96 -24.61 2.71
C LYS A 159 -0.29 -24.75 3.57
N SER A 160 -0.47 -23.89 4.55
CA SER A 160 -1.58 -23.96 5.49
C SER A 160 -2.14 -22.58 5.80
N PHE A 161 -3.42 -22.58 6.18
CA PHE A 161 -4.14 -21.38 6.59
C PHE A 161 -3.49 -20.66 7.79
N GLN A 162 -2.94 -21.42 8.74
CA GLN A 162 -2.26 -20.85 9.90
C GLN A 162 -1.01 -20.03 9.52
N GLN A 163 -0.32 -20.44 8.44
CA GLN A 163 0.86 -19.71 7.96
C GLN A 163 0.51 -18.33 7.42
N MET A 164 -0.73 -18.08 7.01
CA MET A 164 -1.16 -16.76 6.57
C MET A 164 -1.17 -15.72 7.70
N ASN A 165 -1.32 -16.16 8.95
CA ASN A 165 -1.25 -15.25 10.09
C ASN A 165 0.13 -14.58 10.24
N TRP A 166 1.19 -15.21 9.74
CA TRP A 166 2.53 -14.60 9.72
C TRP A 166 2.57 -13.33 8.89
N ILE A 167 1.76 -13.25 7.83
CA ILE A 167 1.67 -12.03 7.01
C ILE A 167 1.17 -10.87 7.87
N ASN A 168 0.06 -11.06 8.57
CA ASN A 168 -0.50 -10.04 9.46
C ASN A 168 0.46 -9.69 10.61
N PHE A 169 1.19 -10.67 11.13
CA PHE A 169 2.20 -10.45 12.18
C PHE A 169 3.32 -9.50 11.72
N PHE A 170 3.74 -9.56 10.45
CA PHE A 170 4.74 -8.65 9.90
C PHE A 170 4.16 -7.30 9.44
N LEU A 171 2.91 -7.29 8.98
CA LEU A 171 2.25 -6.06 8.52
C LEU A 171 2.02 -5.06 9.64
N MET A 172 1.64 -5.53 10.83
CA MET A 172 1.32 -4.65 11.96
C MET A 172 2.53 -3.83 12.44
N PRO A 173 3.71 -4.42 12.74
CA PRO A 173 4.89 -3.64 13.07
C PRO A 173 5.33 -2.72 11.91
N MET A 174 5.26 -3.21 10.67
CA MET A 174 5.57 -2.40 9.50
C MET A 174 4.70 -1.14 9.43
N PHE A 175 3.39 -1.25 9.69
CA PHE A 175 2.48 -0.11 9.74
C PHE A 175 2.82 0.89 10.85
N LEU A 176 3.14 0.40 12.05
CA LEU A 176 3.43 1.24 13.20
C LEU A 176 4.76 2.00 13.06
N PHE A 177 5.78 1.36 12.51
CA PHE A 177 7.14 1.90 12.47
C PHE A 177 7.52 2.57 11.15
N SER A 178 6.73 2.47 10.08
CA SER A 178 7.07 3.03 8.76
C SER A 178 6.92 4.55 8.61
N GLY A 179 6.94 5.31 9.69
CA GLY A 179 6.76 6.78 9.62
C GLY A 179 5.31 7.20 9.32
N THR A 180 4.34 6.32 9.59
CA THR A 180 2.91 6.63 9.43
C THR A 180 2.48 7.72 10.40
N PHE A 181 2.82 7.56 11.68
CA PHE A 181 2.35 8.43 12.76
C PHE A 181 3.39 9.42 13.27
N TYR A 182 4.67 9.08 13.14
CA TYR A 182 5.78 9.87 13.66
C TYR A 182 6.87 10.06 12.62
N PRO A 183 7.53 11.24 12.56
CA PRO A 183 8.70 11.44 11.73
C PRO A 183 9.82 10.47 12.10
N LEU A 184 10.61 10.06 11.12
CA LEU A 184 11.70 9.12 11.31
C LEU A 184 12.76 9.60 12.29
N SER A 185 12.93 10.93 12.40
CA SER A 185 13.88 11.58 13.31
C SER A 185 13.67 11.29 14.79
N VAL A 186 12.51 10.76 15.17
CA VAL A 186 12.20 10.37 16.56
C VAL A 186 12.95 9.09 16.96
N TYR A 187 13.34 8.26 15.98
CA TYR A 187 13.98 6.98 16.24
C TYR A 187 15.51 7.06 16.24
N PRO A 188 16.20 6.17 16.99
CA PRO A 188 17.65 6.03 16.90
C PRO A 188 18.10 5.67 15.47
N GLU A 189 19.31 6.08 15.07
CA GLU A 189 19.81 5.90 13.71
C GLU A 189 19.74 4.46 13.20
N TRP A 190 20.10 3.47 14.02
CA TRP A 190 20.05 2.06 13.62
C TRP A 190 18.61 1.57 13.33
N VAL A 191 17.59 2.13 14.00
CA VAL A 191 16.17 1.86 13.71
C VAL A 191 15.78 2.51 12.39
N GLN A 192 16.24 3.75 12.15
CA GLN A 192 15.97 4.46 10.89
C GLN A 192 16.46 3.66 9.68
N TRP A 193 17.66 3.07 9.74
CA TRP A 193 18.16 2.20 8.67
C TRP A 193 17.24 1.01 8.39
N ALA A 194 16.72 0.36 9.43
CA ALA A 194 15.78 -0.73 9.27
C ALA A 194 14.45 -0.27 8.65
N ILE A 195 13.96 0.91 9.07
CA ILE A 195 12.73 1.49 8.54
C ILE A 195 12.89 1.90 7.07
N HIS A 196 14.03 2.49 6.68
CA HIS A 196 14.33 2.81 5.29
C HIS A 196 14.25 1.61 4.34
N ALA A 197 14.58 0.42 4.83
CA ALA A 197 14.47 -0.81 4.06
C ALA A 197 13.01 -1.32 3.93
N MET A 198 12.07 -0.82 4.75
CA MET A 198 10.70 -1.29 4.74
C MET A 198 9.92 -0.77 3.52
N PRO A 199 9.22 -1.65 2.79
CA PRO A 199 8.48 -1.24 1.60
C PRO A 199 7.36 -0.23 1.91
N LEU A 200 6.73 -0.29 3.08
CA LEU A 200 5.69 0.67 3.44
C LEU A 200 6.27 2.07 3.69
N TRP A 201 7.46 2.20 4.25
CA TRP A 201 8.12 3.50 4.39
C TRP A 201 8.38 4.13 3.01
N GLN A 202 8.90 3.36 2.06
CA GLN A 202 9.11 3.80 0.69
C GLN A 202 7.81 4.26 0.02
N ALA A 203 6.71 3.54 0.27
CA ALA A 203 5.38 3.91 -0.19
C ALA A 203 4.91 5.25 0.38
N ILE A 204 5.05 5.41 1.70
CA ILE A 204 4.60 6.60 2.43
C ILE A 204 5.36 7.83 1.97
N GLU A 205 6.69 7.76 1.89
CA GLU A 205 7.51 8.91 1.46
C GLU A 205 7.22 9.29 0.00
N MET A 206 7.01 8.31 -0.88
CA MET A 206 6.61 8.57 -2.26
C MET A 206 5.28 9.34 -2.34
N VAL A 207 4.25 8.88 -1.63
CA VAL A 207 2.92 9.54 -1.64
C VAL A 207 3.00 10.90 -0.94
N ARG A 208 3.73 11.00 0.17
CA ARG A 208 3.92 12.24 0.93
C ARG A 208 4.65 13.29 0.12
N GLY A 209 5.73 12.94 -0.57
CA GLY A 209 6.43 13.84 -1.47
C GLY A 209 5.52 14.42 -2.54
N LEU A 210 4.69 13.58 -3.17
CA LEU A 210 3.74 14.01 -4.20
C LEU A 210 2.62 14.92 -3.66
N THR A 211 2.06 14.60 -2.49
CA THR A 211 0.95 15.38 -1.90
C THR A 211 1.40 16.69 -1.28
N LEU A 212 2.60 16.75 -0.71
CA LEU A 212 3.18 17.96 -0.13
C LEU A 212 3.99 18.79 -1.16
N GLY A 213 4.23 18.27 -2.36
CA GLY A 213 4.98 18.96 -3.41
C GLY A 213 6.50 18.94 -3.19
N ILE A 214 7.02 18.00 -2.43
CA ILE A 214 8.45 17.79 -2.21
C ILE A 214 8.94 16.81 -3.29
N ILE A 215 9.39 17.35 -4.40
CA ILE A 215 9.85 16.56 -5.55
C ILE A 215 11.38 16.61 -5.60
N ASP A 216 12.01 15.55 -5.18
CA ASP A 216 13.46 15.38 -5.17
C ASP A 216 13.90 14.08 -5.85
N ALA A 217 15.21 13.84 -5.91
CA ALA A 217 15.77 12.63 -6.51
C ALA A 217 15.40 11.34 -5.73
N ALA A 218 15.04 11.45 -4.44
CA ALA A 218 14.61 10.30 -3.63
C ALA A 218 13.32 9.70 -4.17
N LEU A 219 12.43 10.50 -4.78
CA LEU A 219 11.21 10.02 -5.41
C LEU A 219 11.49 8.94 -6.46
N LEU A 220 12.53 9.13 -7.28
CA LEU A 220 12.95 8.11 -8.26
C LEU A 220 13.45 6.83 -7.58
N GLY A 221 14.12 6.97 -6.43
CA GLY A 221 14.54 5.83 -5.61
C GLY A 221 13.36 5.00 -5.12
N HIS A 222 12.30 5.67 -4.64
CA HIS A 222 11.07 5.01 -4.20
C HIS A 222 10.37 4.28 -5.36
N VAL A 223 10.27 4.92 -6.52
CA VAL A 223 9.70 4.28 -7.73
C VAL A 223 10.52 3.05 -8.14
N LEU A 224 11.86 3.18 -8.19
CA LEU A 224 12.75 2.07 -8.55
C LEU A 224 12.62 0.91 -7.56
N TYR A 225 12.49 1.19 -6.27
CA TYR A 225 12.24 0.18 -5.25
C TYR A 225 11.01 -0.67 -5.57
N PHE A 226 9.88 -0.03 -5.92
CA PHE A 226 8.66 -0.73 -6.30
C PHE A 226 8.80 -1.48 -7.62
N VAL A 227 9.49 -0.94 -8.61
CA VAL A 227 9.77 -1.65 -9.87
C VAL A 227 10.55 -2.94 -9.61
N VAL A 228 11.59 -2.88 -8.78
CA VAL A 228 12.37 -4.08 -8.37
C VAL A 228 11.49 -5.08 -7.64
N MET A 229 10.64 -4.60 -6.73
CA MET A 229 9.70 -5.44 -5.97
C MET A 229 8.67 -6.14 -6.87
N ILE A 230 8.17 -5.44 -7.90
CA ILE A 230 7.25 -5.99 -8.92
C ILE A 230 7.94 -7.09 -9.73
N VAL A 231 9.09 -6.77 -10.32
CA VAL A 231 9.83 -7.72 -11.17
C VAL A 231 10.24 -8.96 -10.37
N GLY A 232 10.76 -8.76 -9.17
CA GLY A 232 11.12 -9.86 -8.26
C GLY A 232 9.92 -10.70 -7.87
N GLY A 233 8.82 -10.05 -7.45
CA GLY A 233 7.59 -10.73 -7.05
C GLY A 233 6.99 -11.56 -8.19
N LEU A 234 6.88 -11.01 -9.39
CA LEU A 234 6.41 -11.72 -10.58
C LEU A 234 7.31 -12.89 -10.95
N TRP A 235 8.62 -12.69 -10.91
CA TRP A 235 9.58 -13.76 -11.22
C TRP A 235 9.47 -14.93 -10.23
N PHE A 236 9.44 -14.64 -8.94
CA PHE A 236 9.29 -15.68 -7.90
C PHE A 236 7.96 -16.40 -8.01
N THR A 237 6.84 -15.66 -8.19
CA THR A 237 5.51 -16.23 -8.37
C THR A 237 5.45 -17.16 -9.58
N THR A 238 5.88 -16.68 -10.74
CA THR A 238 5.84 -17.45 -11.98
C THR A 238 6.67 -18.72 -11.89
N ARG A 239 7.89 -18.60 -11.35
CA ARG A 239 8.77 -19.77 -11.15
C ARG A 239 8.14 -20.80 -10.21
N ARG A 240 7.51 -20.33 -9.13
CA ARG A 240 6.88 -21.22 -8.15
C ARG A 240 5.63 -21.90 -8.69
N LEU A 241 4.74 -21.16 -9.33
CA LEU A 241 3.55 -21.72 -9.97
C LEU A 241 3.93 -22.77 -11.02
N ARG A 242 4.98 -22.49 -11.82
CA ARG A 242 5.51 -23.46 -12.78
C ARG A 242 5.95 -24.76 -12.10
N SER A 243 6.64 -24.66 -10.97
CA SER A 243 7.09 -25.85 -10.23
C SER A 243 5.97 -26.62 -9.55
N LEU A 244 4.84 -25.98 -9.25
CA LEU A 244 3.68 -26.61 -8.59
C LEU A 244 2.73 -27.30 -9.58
N PHE A 245 2.54 -26.73 -10.76
CA PHE A 245 1.45 -27.14 -11.66
C PHE A 245 1.91 -27.67 -13.02
N LEU A 246 3.14 -27.45 -13.44
CA LEU A 246 3.67 -27.86 -14.75
C LEU A 246 4.84 -28.87 -14.62
N ARG A 247 4.72 -29.78 -13.65
CA ARG A 247 5.64 -30.93 -13.51
C ARG A 247 5.13 -32.10 -14.33
#